data_b7c42c7077a5ab1e71a7bf0fb7376775
#
_entry.id   b7c42c7077a5ab1e71a7bf0fb7376775
#
_cell.length_a   1.000
_cell.length_b   1.000
_cell.length_c   1.000
_cell.angle_alpha   90.00
_cell.angle_beta   90.00
_cell.angle_gamma   90.00
#
_symmetry.space_group_name_H-M   'P 1'
#
loop_
_entity.id
_entity.type
_entity.pdbx_description
1 polymer ?
#
loop_
_entity_poly.entity_id
_entity_poly.type
_entity_poly.pdbx_seq_one_letter_code
_entity_poly.pdbx_strand_id
1 'polypeptide(L)' 'MTHERPDVSLFGLYTGRETALRLGVDRHTLTRWKRSGRLVPHTDTGRYLGKDIVAIWRGKL' A
#
# COMPACT_ATOMS: atom_id res chain seq x y z
N MET A 1 -10.27 -4.61 -3.59
CA MET A 1 -9.60 -4.23 -2.34
C MET A 1 -10.38 -4.74 -1.15
N THR A 2 -9.73 -5.08 -0.05
CA THR A 2 -10.40 -5.64 1.13
C THR A 2 -11.26 -4.60 1.84
N HIS A 3 -12.36 -5.05 2.49
CA HIS A 3 -13.22 -4.19 3.30
C HIS A 3 -12.65 -3.97 4.70
N GLU A 4 -11.84 -4.91 5.17
CA GLU A 4 -11.23 -4.81 6.48
C GLU A 4 -9.97 -3.97 6.42
N ARG A 5 -9.69 -3.27 7.52
CA ARG A 5 -8.45 -2.51 7.62
C ARG A 5 -7.25 -3.44 7.42
N PRO A 6 -6.29 -3.08 6.55
CA PRO A 6 -5.11 -3.90 6.36
C PRO A 6 -4.36 -4.13 7.67
N ASP A 7 -3.89 -5.35 7.87
CA ASP A 7 -3.12 -5.71 9.05
C ASP A 7 -1.67 -5.25 8.90
N VAL A 8 -1.46 -3.96 9.10
CA VAL A 8 -0.14 -3.34 8.99
C VAL A 8 0.12 -2.43 10.19
N SER A 9 1.38 -2.37 10.59
CA SER A 9 1.83 -1.38 11.56
C SER A 9 1.98 -0.03 10.87
N LEU A 10 1.48 1.05 11.47
CA LEU A 10 1.53 2.38 10.87
C LEU A 10 2.95 2.82 10.52
N PHE A 11 3.92 2.43 11.32
CA PHE A 11 5.32 2.78 11.09
C PHE A 11 6.15 1.62 10.54
N GLY A 12 5.51 0.51 10.19
CA GLY A 12 6.17 -0.63 9.57
C GLY A 12 6.43 -0.38 8.08
N LEU A 13 7.44 -1.08 7.55
CA LEU A 13 7.79 -1.00 6.13
C LEU A 13 7.46 -2.33 5.47
N TYR A 14 6.80 -2.27 4.32
CA TYR A 14 6.31 -3.45 3.62
C TYR A 14 6.74 -3.44 2.16
N THR A 15 7.13 -4.60 1.64
CA THR A 15 7.48 -4.74 0.22
C THR A 15 6.24 -4.50 -0.63
N GLY A 16 6.45 -4.26 -1.93
CA GLY A 16 5.33 -4.10 -2.85
C GLY A 16 4.42 -5.32 -2.86
N ARG A 17 5.00 -6.51 -2.81
CA ARG A 17 4.24 -7.77 -2.76
C ARG A 17 3.38 -7.85 -1.49
N GLU A 18 3.97 -7.55 -0.34
CA GLU A 18 3.25 -7.55 0.92
C GLU A 18 2.15 -6.50 0.93
N THR A 19 2.44 -5.32 0.40
CA THR A 19 1.47 -4.23 0.31
C THR A 19 0.26 -4.64 -0.52
N ALA A 20 0.49 -5.24 -1.69
CA ALA A 20 -0.59 -5.71 -2.56
C ALA A 20 -1.44 -6.77 -1.86
N LEU A 21 -0.79 -7.72 -1.17
CA LEU A 21 -1.50 -8.75 -0.43
C LEU A 21 -2.34 -8.17 0.71
N ARG A 22 -1.78 -7.23 1.47
CA ARG A 22 -2.49 -6.61 2.59
C ARG A 22 -3.70 -5.81 2.14
N LEU A 23 -3.58 -5.14 1.00
CA LEU A 23 -4.68 -4.34 0.44
C LEU A 23 -5.67 -5.18 -0.37
N GLY A 24 -5.33 -6.42 -0.69
CA GLY A 24 -6.20 -7.26 -1.50
C GLY A 24 -6.32 -6.77 -2.93
N VAL A 25 -5.24 -6.24 -3.50
CA VAL A 25 -5.20 -5.75 -4.88
C VAL A 25 -4.12 -6.49 -5.66
N ASP A 26 -4.20 -6.43 -6.98
CA ASP A 26 -3.20 -7.03 -7.83
C ASP A 26 -1.99 -6.11 -8.01
N ARG A 27 -0.95 -6.67 -8.62
CA ARG A 27 0.30 -5.96 -8.87
C ARG A 27 0.11 -4.75 -9.80
N HIS A 28 -0.77 -4.88 -10.78
CA HIS A 28 -1.04 -3.82 -11.75
C HIS A 28 -1.68 -2.61 -11.09
N THR A 29 -2.59 -2.83 -10.17
CA THR A 29 -3.22 -1.77 -9.39
C THR A 29 -2.19 -1.02 -8.57
N LEU A 30 -1.30 -1.74 -7.90
CA LEU A 30 -0.24 -1.13 -7.11
C LEU A 30 0.70 -0.30 -7.99
N THR A 31 1.09 -0.82 -9.15
CA THR A 31 1.94 -0.12 -10.10
C THR A 31 1.28 1.17 -10.59
N ARG A 32 -0.02 1.13 -10.87
CA ARG A 32 -0.79 2.31 -11.26
C ARG A 32 -0.77 3.38 -10.17
N TRP A 33 -0.99 2.97 -8.93
CA TRP A 33 -0.98 3.91 -7.80
C TRP A 33 0.38 4.55 -7.61
N LYS A 34 1.44 3.78 -7.82
CA LYS A 34 2.82 4.29 -7.76
C LYS A 34 3.04 5.35 -8.85
N ARG A 35 2.62 5.07 -10.08
CA ARG A 35 2.77 6.00 -11.21
C ARG A 35 1.97 7.27 -11.03
N SER A 36 0.77 7.17 -10.49
CA SER A 36 -0.09 8.33 -10.28
C SER A 36 0.27 9.13 -9.02
N GLY A 37 1.20 8.63 -8.21
CA GLY A 37 1.59 9.27 -6.96
C GLY A 37 0.63 9.05 -5.81
N ARG A 38 -0.36 8.17 -5.96
CA ARG A 38 -1.32 7.86 -4.90
C ARG A 38 -0.69 7.09 -3.75
N LEU A 39 0.17 6.14 -4.08
CA LEU A 39 0.88 5.33 -3.11
C LEU A 39 2.30 5.15 -3.59
N VAL A 40 3.24 5.85 -2.97
CA VAL A 40 4.65 5.83 -3.36
C VAL A 40 5.49 5.13 -2.30
N PRO A 41 6.59 4.49 -2.71
CA PRO A 41 7.51 3.89 -1.74
C PRO A 41 8.07 4.94 -0.80
N HIS A 42 8.22 4.56 0.46
CA HIS A 42 8.77 5.42 1.49
C HIS A 42 10.31 5.37 1.53
N THR A 43 10.89 4.27 1.06
CA THR A 43 12.34 4.05 1.10
C THR A 43 12.92 3.89 -0.29
N ASP A 44 14.24 4.06 -0.42
CA ASP A 44 14.97 3.85 -1.68
C ASP A 44 14.88 2.40 -2.16
N THR A 45 14.64 1.47 -1.25
CA THR A 45 14.52 0.05 -1.58
C THR A 45 13.11 -0.33 -2.06
N GLY A 46 12.22 0.64 -2.17
CA GLY A 46 10.86 0.41 -2.68
C GLY A 46 9.88 -0.15 -1.65
N ARG A 47 10.14 0.07 -0.37
CA ARG A 47 9.24 -0.38 0.69
C ARG A 47 8.22 0.70 1.02
N TYR A 48 6.99 0.28 1.24
CA TYR A 48 5.86 1.17 1.54
C TYR A 48 5.65 1.29 3.04
N LEU A 49 5.32 2.50 3.48
CA LEU A 49 5.02 2.76 4.90
C LEU A 49 3.58 2.32 5.21
N GLY A 50 3.41 1.62 6.34
CA GLY A 50 2.08 1.15 6.74
C GLY A 50 1.05 2.26 6.88
N LYS A 51 1.48 3.44 7.33
CA LYS A 51 0.62 4.63 7.41
C LYS A 51 0.05 4.99 6.04
N ASP A 52 0.86 4.94 5.00
CA ASP A 52 0.43 5.25 3.64
C ASP A 52 -0.52 4.17 3.11
N ILE A 53 -0.27 2.91 3.47
CA ILE A 53 -1.15 1.80 3.08
C ILE A 53 -2.54 2.01 3.67
N VAL A 54 -2.63 2.36 4.94
CA VAL A 54 -3.91 2.64 5.59
C VAL A 54 -4.58 3.87 4.98
N ALA A 55 -3.79 4.90 4.64
CA ALA A 55 -4.31 6.12 4.05
C ALA A 55 -4.99 5.85 2.70
N ILE A 56 -4.35 5.07 1.83
CA ILE A 56 -4.94 4.76 0.53
C ILE A 56 -6.17 3.84 0.68
N TRP A 57 -6.12 2.91 1.63
CA TRP A 57 -7.27 2.06 1.93
C TRP A 57 -8.47 2.91 2.35
N ARG A 58 -8.26 3.90 3.22
CA ARG A 58 -9.32 4.83 3.66
C ARG A 58 -9.84 5.66 2.51
N GLY A 59 -8.97 6.13 1.64
CA GLY A 59 -9.35 6.96 0.51
C GLY A 59 -10.21 6.24 -0.53
N LYS A 60 -10.18 4.92 -0.54
CA LYS A 60 -10.97 4.10 -1.44
C LYS A 60 -12.37 3.79 -0.92
N LEU A 61 -12.54 3.92 0.36
CA LEU A 61 -13.83 3.65 0.99
C LEU A 61 -14.58 4.95 1.25
#